data_f9a7f923d2aea7bb517e61a0501ece69
#
_entry.id   f9a7f923d2aea7bb517e61a0501ece69
#
_cell.length_a   1.000
_cell.length_b   1.000
_cell.length_c   1.000
_cell.angle_alpha   90.00
_cell.angle_beta   90.00
_cell.angle_gamma   90.00
#
_symmetry.space_group_name_H-M   'P 1'
#
loop_
_entity.id
_entity.type
_entity.pdbx_description
1 polymer ?
#
loop_
_entity_poly.entity_id
_entity_poly.type
_entity_poly.pdbx_seq_one_letter_code
_entity_poly.pdbx_strand_id
1 'polypeptide(L)'
;MKFNRRMHFLPALITAALAFLFVGVSLFIPTTSAQKLKELPPPPAVPVYKPKPTPTPPPIEYEVVRVTSNLVVVPVSVTDSQGKPVLGLKQSDFRIEEDGRPQEIAQLGDPEQVPLDIALLVDVSGSVVARFDFEQQAAASFIKQVLKPEDRATVFAIDTTPRLIQRLATADMASQSVMTIKPSNSYTAFFDSVLSAAKYLDESSTSGRRRIAIIISDGDDTARILDISTLKPGEGLQLASVEAQQQMLQRSQAETERAVQRAEVTFYSINPSGQTLRLNARTARAELGMERISAATGGASFIPSRDEELAPIFNRIASEIRSQYLLQYYSNNQAGSLGYRHIKVTSPAHPELRVRAREGYYPKGN
;
A
#
# COMPACT_ATOMS: atom_id res chain seq x y z
N MET A 1 -14.94 14.86 64.56
CA MET A 1 -13.67 14.38 65.14
C MET A 1 -12.63 14.46 64.01
N LYS A 2 -11.89 15.57 63.84
CA LYS A 2 -10.50 15.85 64.18
C LYS A 2 -9.55 14.71 63.74
N PHE A 3 -8.66 14.88 62.73
CA PHE A 3 -7.35 15.49 62.66
C PHE A 3 -6.78 15.29 61.23
N ASN A 4 -6.51 16.22 60.43
CA ASN A 4 -5.38 17.10 60.17
C ASN A 4 -3.98 16.43 60.23
N ARG A 5 -3.28 16.37 59.04
CA ARG A 5 -1.86 16.76 58.93
C ARG A 5 -1.43 16.90 57.47
N ARG A 6 -1.10 18.15 57.15
CA ARG A 6 -0.28 18.58 56.02
C ARG A 6 1.16 18.13 56.23
N MET A 7 1.89 17.84 55.16
CA MET A 7 3.30 18.12 55.13
C MET A 7 3.76 18.45 53.69
N HIS A 8 4.18 19.70 53.56
CA HIS A 8 4.88 20.27 52.40
C HIS A 8 6.35 19.82 52.43
N PHE A 9 6.96 19.53 51.29
CA PHE A 9 8.38 19.77 51.04
C PHE A 9 8.60 20.10 49.54
N LEU A 10 9.00 21.31 49.28
CA LEU A 10 9.76 21.86 48.18
C LEU A 10 11.08 22.35 48.81
N PRO A 11 12.10 22.76 48.07
CA PRO A 11 12.77 22.32 46.84
C PRO A 11 14.30 22.17 47.04
N ALA A 12 15.03 21.71 46.04
CA ALA A 12 16.44 22.07 45.92
C ALA A 12 16.86 22.11 44.44
N LEU A 13 17.08 23.34 43.99
CA LEU A 13 17.86 23.67 42.82
C LEU A 13 19.32 23.26 43.04
N ILE A 14 19.95 22.57 42.09
CA ILE A 14 21.40 22.50 41.95
C ILE A 14 21.74 22.88 40.52
N THR A 15 22.15 24.13 40.34
CA THR A 15 22.87 24.67 39.19
C THR A 15 24.34 24.27 39.32
N ALA A 16 24.82 23.42 38.40
CA ALA A 16 26.26 23.17 38.23
C ALA A 16 26.75 23.89 36.97
N ALA A 17 27.45 24.98 37.16
CA ALA A 17 28.22 25.71 36.15
C ALA A 17 29.52 24.95 35.87
N LEU A 18 29.72 24.45 34.66
CA LEU A 18 31.00 23.95 34.16
C LEU A 18 31.75 25.11 33.49
N ALA A 19 32.79 25.58 34.17
CA ALA A 19 33.77 26.51 33.62
C ALA A 19 34.75 25.75 32.71
N PHE A 20 34.82 26.12 31.45
CA PHE A 20 35.86 25.64 30.52
C PHE A 20 37.14 26.44 30.73
N LEU A 21 38.17 25.74 31.18
CA LEU A 21 39.54 26.24 31.33
C LEU A 21 40.22 26.17 29.94
N PHE A 22 40.45 27.33 29.31
CA PHE A 22 41.30 27.44 28.14
C PHE A 22 42.76 27.47 28.56
N VAL A 23 43.50 26.41 28.32
CA VAL A 23 44.96 26.39 28.44
C VAL A 23 45.55 26.85 27.09
N GLY A 24 46.05 28.07 27.05
CA GLY A 24 46.78 28.60 25.92
C GLY A 24 48.16 27.97 25.82
N VAL A 25 48.41 27.22 24.77
CA VAL A 25 49.77 26.79 24.38
C VAL A 25 50.36 27.86 23.46
N SER A 26 51.25 28.69 23.97
CA SER A 26 52.09 29.64 23.20
C SER A 26 53.18 28.83 22.47
N LEU A 27 53.04 28.69 21.18
CA LEU A 27 54.12 28.21 20.31
C LEU A 27 55.12 29.34 20.03
N PHE A 28 56.31 29.24 20.64
CA PHE A 28 57.47 30.05 20.31
C PHE A 28 57.99 29.66 18.91
N ILE A 29 57.90 30.57 17.97
CA ILE A 29 58.54 30.45 16.65
C ILE A 29 59.87 31.19 16.75
N PRO A 30 61.03 30.53 16.56
CA PRO A 30 62.27 31.21 16.49
C PRO A 30 62.42 31.94 15.13
N THR A 31 62.63 33.24 15.20
CA THR A 31 62.99 34.07 14.03
C THR A 31 64.40 33.73 13.58
N THR A 32 64.51 32.98 12.49
CA THR A 32 65.81 32.74 11.83
C THR A 32 66.12 33.92 10.91
N SER A 33 67.23 34.54 11.19
CA SER A 33 67.80 35.68 10.44
C SER A 33 68.05 35.29 9.00
N ALA A 34 67.48 36.01 8.03
CA ALA A 34 67.68 35.82 6.61
C ALA A 34 69.08 36.20 6.22
N GLN A 35 69.90 35.22 5.90
CA GLN A 35 71.16 35.45 5.20
C GLN A 35 70.86 35.73 3.72
N LYS A 36 71.39 36.87 3.26
CA LYS A 36 71.31 37.33 1.90
C LYS A 36 72.04 36.31 0.98
N LEU A 37 71.31 35.49 0.30
CA LEU A 37 71.82 34.59 -0.77
C LEU A 37 72.22 35.47 -1.96
N LYS A 38 73.45 35.31 -2.41
CA LYS A 38 74.03 35.96 -3.59
C LYS A 38 73.31 35.41 -4.82
N GLU A 39 72.71 36.31 -5.60
CA GLU A 39 72.01 35.93 -6.83
C GLU A 39 72.97 35.22 -7.81
N LEU A 40 72.61 34.01 -8.18
CA LEU A 40 73.24 33.28 -9.31
C LEU A 40 72.63 33.78 -10.62
N PRO A 41 73.42 33.84 -11.66
CA PRO A 41 72.92 34.29 -12.96
C PRO A 41 71.85 33.33 -13.49
N PRO A 42 70.87 33.88 -14.21
CA PRO A 42 69.74 33.04 -14.71
C PRO A 42 70.22 31.96 -15.63
N PRO A 43 69.69 30.76 -15.59
CA PRO A 43 70.06 29.70 -16.50
C PRO A 43 69.62 30.03 -17.94
N PRO A 44 70.38 29.54 -18.98
CA PRO A 44 70.05 29.82 -20.35
C PRO A 44 68.66 29.36 -20.72
N ALA A 45 67.96 30.18 -21.50
CA ALA A 45 66.58 29.90 -21.92
C ALA A 45 66.49 28.57 -22.68
N VAL A 46 65.74 27.64 -22.10
CA VAL A 46 65.43 26.36 -22.73
C VAL A 46 64.48 26.62 -23.89
N PRO A 47 64.71 26.03 -25.08
CA PRO A 47 63.80 26.17 -26.20
C PRO A 47 62.38 25.70 -25.80
N VAL A 48 61.41 26.59 -25.85
CA VAL A 48 60.00 26.25 -25.64
C VAL A 48 59.52 25.40 -26.83
N TYR A 49 59.50 24.11 -26.63
CA TYR A 49 58.87 23.18 -27.57
C TYR A 49 57.35 23.45 -27.53
N LYS A 50 56.81 24.05 -28.61
CA LYS A 50 55.36 24.15 -28.79
C LYS A 50 54.87 22.77 -29.24
N PRO A 51 54.12 22.04 -28.38
CA PRO A 51 53.54 20.76 -28.82
C PRO A 51 52.61 21.04 -30.02
N LYS A 52 52.73 20.21 -31.04
CA LYS A 52 51.82 20.19 -32.18
C LYS A 52 50.43 19.82 -31.62
N PRO A 53 49.35 20.54 -32.01
CA PRO A 53 48.01 20.20 -31.49
C PRO A 53 47.68 18.75 -31.83
N THR A 54 47.50 17.95 -30.83
CA THR A 54 46.97 16.58 -30.98
C THR A 54 45.55 16.70 -31.49
N PRO A 55 45.15 16.02 -32.59
CA PRO A 55 43.78 16.07 -33.06
C PRO A 55 42.88 15.54 -31.92
N THR A 56 41.93 16.38 -31.50
CA THR A 56 40.87 15.98 -30.54
C THR A 56 40.09 14.85 -31.20
N PRO A 57 40.00 13.68 -30.58
CA PRO A 57 39.15 12.62 -31.11
C PRO A 57 37.71 13.15 -31.21
N PRO A 58 36.94 12.75 -32.24
CA PRO A 58 35.56 13.15 -32.36
C PRO A 58 34.81 12.77 -31.09
N PRO A 59 33.81 13.57 -30.63
CA PRO A 59 32.97 13.21 -29.48
C PRO A 59 32.37 11.83 -29.74
N ILE A 60 32.66 10.87 -28.89
CA ILE A 60 31.94 9.60 -28.91
C ILE A 60 30.53 9.95 -28.40
N GLU A 61 29.57 10.09 -29.29
CA GLU A 61 28.17 10.12 -28.94
C GLU A 61 27.82 8.74 -28.31
N TYR A 62 27.83 8.71 -27.01
CA TYR A 62 27.20 7.60 -26.29
C TYR A 62 25.70 7.75 -26.50
N GLU A 63 25.15 6.96 -27.39
CA GLU A 63 23.72 6.75 -27.43
C GLU A 63 23.33 6.16 -26.09
N VAL A 64 22.80 6.99 -25.18
CA VAL A 64 22.25 6.54 -23.90
C VAL A 64 20.99 5.78 -24.24
N VAL A 65 21.13 4.48 -24.48
CA VAL A 65 20.00 3.57 -24.57
C VAL A 65 19.34 3.57 -23.20
N ARG A 66 18.34 4.40 -23.01
CA ARG A 66 17.46 4.34 -21.85
C ARG A 66 16.64 3.07 -21.98
N VAL A 67 17.13 1.97 -21.41
CA VAL A 67 16.33 0.75 -21.25
C VAL A 67 15.31 1.04 -20.17
N THR A 68 14.13 1.46 -20.59
CA THR A 68 12.97 1.53 -19.69
C THR A 68 12.52 0.10 -19.44
N SER A 69 12.82 -0.42 -18.26
CA SER A 69 12.35 -1.75 -17.87
C SER A 69 10.85 -1.70 -17.62
N ASN A 70 10.04 -2.15 -18.57
CA ASN A 70 8.59 -2.30 -18.45
C ASN A 70 8.24 -3.63 -17.76
N LEU A 71 8.95 -3.97 -16.67
CA LEU A 71 8.67 -5.18 -15.91
C LEU A 71 7.31 -5.07 -15.23
N VAL A 72 6.43 -5.97 -15.57
CA VAL A 72 5.09 -6.10 -14.98
C VAL A 72 5.08 -7.33 -14.08
N VAL A 73 4.71 -7.14 -12.82
CA VAL A 73 4.56 -8.23 -11.83
C VAL A 73 3.08 -8.48 -11.61
N VAL A 74 2.64 -9.72 -11.85
CA VAL A 74 1.24 -10.13 -11.73
C VAL A 74 1.13 -11.19 -10.65
N PRO A 75 0.60 -10.85 -9.45
CA PRO A 75 0.23 -11.84 -8.46
C PRO A 75 -0.94 -12.70 -8.97
N VAL A 76 -0.77 -14.01 -8.90
CA VAL A 76 -1.74 -14.99 -9.40
C VAL A 76 -2.09 -15.98 -8.29
N SER A 77 -3.35 -16.05 -7.94
CA SER A 77 -3.90 -17.07 -7.05
C SER A 77 -4.41 -18.25 -7.87
N VAL A 78 -3.96 -19.45 -7.54
CA VAL A 78 -4.44 -20.69 -8.16
C VAL A 78 -5.05 -21.56 -7.08
N THR A 79 -6.31 -21.97 -7.28
CA THR A 79 -7.04 -22.80 -6.33
C THR A 79 -7.71 -23.98 -7.01
N ASP A 80 -7.93 -25.06 -6.26
CA ASP A 80 -8.75 -26.17 -6.67
C ASP A 80 -10.26 -25.84 -6.62
N SER A 81 -11.11 -26.81 -6.91
CA SER A 81 -12.58 -26.66 -6.88
C SER A 81 -13.13 -26.35 -5.47
N GLN A 82 -12.37 -26.70 -4.43
CA GLN A 82 -12.74 -26.42 -3.03
C GLN A 82 -12.18 -25.07 -2.53
N GLY A 83 -11.42 -24.36 -3.39
CA GLY A 83 -10.80 -23.07 -3.07
C GLY A 83 -9.52 -23.19 -2.25
N LYS A 84 -8.91 -24.38 -2.18
CA LYS A 84 -7.60 -24.58 -1.54
C LYS A 84 -6.49 -24.16 -2.49
N PRO A 85 -5.46 -23.42 -2.04
CA PRO A 85 -4.34 -23.05 -2.87
C PRO A 85 -3.59 -24.27 -3.44
N VAL A 86 -3.28 -24.21 -4.73
CA VAL A 86 -2.49 -25.22 -5.45
C VAL A 86 -1.07 -24.68 -5.61
N LEU A 87 -0.10 -25.45 -5.13
CA LEU A 87 1.33 -25.14 -5.19
C LEU A 87 2.06 -26.03 -6.18
N GLY A 88 3.29 -25.63 -6.56
CA GLY A 88 4.18 -26.47 -7.38
C GLY A 88 3.98 -26.33 -8.89
N LEU A 89 3.12 -25.41 -9.34
CA LEU A 89 3.02 -25.08 -10.76
C LEU A 89 4.29 -24.39 -11.26
N LYS A 90 4.66 -24.68 -12.50
CA LYS A 90 5.84 -24.13 -13.17
C LYS A 90 5.46 -22.96 -14.07
N GLN A 91 6.44 -22.17 -14.46
CA GLN A 91 6.26 -21.08 -15.43
C GLN A 91 5.56 -21.55 -16.72
N SER A 92 5.90 -22.75 -17.21
CA SER A 92 5.30 -23.36 -18.41
C SER A 92 3.80 -23.66 -18.32
N ASP A 93 3.26 -23.74 -17.08
CA ASP A 93 1.85 -24.03 -16.84
C ASP A 93 0.97 -22.80 -17.03
N PHE A 94 1.58 -21.61 -17.13
CA PHE A 94 0.87 -20.33 -17.26
C PHE A 94 1.00 -19.73 -18.65
N ARG A 95 -0.03 -18.99 -19.03
CA ARG A 95 -0.03 -18.07 -20.18
C ARG A 95 -0.54 -16.69 -19.75
N ILE A 96 0.14 -15.66 -20.24
CA ILE A 96 -0.26 -14.25 -20.03
C ILE A 96 -0.55 -13.62 -21.38
N GLU A 97 -1.64 -12.87 -21.45
CA GLU A 97 -1.98 -12.00 -22.56
C GLU A 97 -2.13 -10.56 -22.01
N GLU A 98 -1.57 -9.59 -22.74
CA GLU A 98 -1.78 -8.16 -22.51
C GLU A 98 -2.46 -7.56 -23.73
N ASP A 99 -3.65 -6.96 -23.55
CA ASP A 99 -4.50 -6.45 -24.65
C ASP A 99 -4.70 -7.47 -25.79
N GLY A 100 -4.88 -8.74 -25.41
CA GLY A 100 -5.06 -9.87 -26.33
C GLY A 100 -3.79 -10.35 -27.02
N ARG A 101 -2.62 -9.83 -26.67
CA ARG A 101 -1.32 -10.24 -27.21
C ARG A 101 -0.59 -11.14 -26.21
N PRO A 102 -0.12 -12.31 -26.63
CA PRO A 102 0.69 -13.15 -25.75
C PRO A 102 1.95 -12.44 -25.28
N GLN A 103 2.27 -12.62 -23.99
CA GLN A 103 3.48 -12.12 -23.37
C GLN A 103 4.36 -13.28 -22.93
N GLU A 104 5.67 -13.14 -23.10
CA GLU A 104 6.64 -14.10 -22.60
C GLU A 104 6.86 -13.89 -21.11
N ILE A 105 6.64 -14.92 -20.30
CA ILE A 105 6.90 -14.88 -18.86
C ILE A 105 8.42 -14.95 -18.67
N ALA A 106 9.02 -13.88 -18.19
CA ALA A 106 10.46 -13.79 -17.96
C ALA A 106 10.88 -14.57 -16.70
N GLN A 107 10.05 -14.52 -15.65
CA GLN A 107 10.36 -15.15 -14.37
C GLN A 107 9.09 -15.50 -13.59
N LEU A 108 9.18 -16.58 -12.82
CA LEU A 108 8.26 -16.92 -11.74
C LEU A 108 8.92 -16.54 -10.42
N GLY A 109 8.46 -15.44 -9.80
CA GLY A 109 9.00 -14.94 -8.53
C GLY A 109 8.47 -15.73 -7.33
N ASP A 110 9.25 -15.72 -6.26
CA ASP A 110 8.88 -16.34 -4.99
C ASP A 110 8.10 -15.33 -4.12
N PRO A 111 6.81 -15.57 -3.82
CA PRO A 111 5.99 -14.67 -3.00
C PRO A 111 6.51 -14.53 -1.55
N GLU A 112 7.26 -15.50 -1.08
CA GLU A 112 7.86 -15.52 0.26
C GLU A 112 9.01 -14.50 0.40
N GLN A 113 9.65 -14.15 -0.71
CA GLN A 113 10.77 -13.20 -0.77
C GLN A 113 10.30 -11.74 -0.95
N VAL A 114 9.00 -11.52 -1.21
CA VAL A 114 8.46 -10.19 -1.48
C VAL A 114 7.64 -9.72 -0.28
N PRO A 115 8.14 -8.71 0.47
CA PRO A 115 7.46 -8.20 1.65
C PRO A 115 6.08 -7.61 1.34
N LEU A 116 5.19 -7.63 2.33
CA LEU A 116 3.83 -7.12 2.25
C LEU A 116 3.68 -5.77 2.96
N ASP A 117 2.85 -4.91 2.37
CA ASP A 117 2.22 -3.78 3.04
C ASP A 117 0.70 -3.98 2.97
N ILE A 118 0.07 -4.20 4.12
CA ILE A 118 -1.36 -4.48 4.23
C ILE A 118 -2.08 -3.25 4.79
N ALA A 119 -3.14 -2.80 4.13
CA ALA A 119 -4.13 -1.91 4.72
C ALA A 119 -5.32 -2.73 5.21
N LEU A 120 -5.56 -2.71 6.51
CA LEU A 120 -6.75 -3.27 7.13
C LEU A 120 -7.76 -2.15 7.36
N LEU A 121 -8.95 -2.27 6.78
CA LEU A 121 -10.05 -1.33 6.95
C LEU A 121 -11.17 -2.02 7.73
N VAL A 122 -11.56 -1.42 8.84
CA VAL A 122 -12.61 -1.95 9.74
C VAL A 122 -13.76 -0.97 9.78
N ASP A 123 -14.94 -1.45 9.43
CA ASP A 123 -16.18 -0.68 9.55
C ASP A 123 -16.56 -0.52 11.01
N VAL A 124 -16.92 0.71 11.39
CA VAL A 124 -17.34 1.04 12.76
C VAL A 124 -18.79 1.53 12.84
N SER A 125 -19.52 1.45 11.74
CA SER A 125 -20.90 1.94 11.62
C SER A 125 -21.89 1.15 12.48
N GLY A 126 -23.11 1.67 12.60
CA GLY A 126 -24.16 1.07 13.43
C GLY A 126 -24.57 -0.35 13.01
N SER A 127 -24.37 -0.75 11.75
CA SER A 127 -24.72 -2.08 11.23
C SER A 127 -23.85 -3.20 11.82
N VAL A 128 -22.61 -2.89 12.24
CA VAL A 128 -21.64 -3.89 12.73
C VAL A 128 -21.57 -3.99 14.26
N VAL A 129 -22.22 -3.10 15.01
CA VAL A 129 -22.08 -2.99 16.49
C VAL A 129 -22.27 -4.31 17.21
N ALA A 130 -23.25 -5.11 16.81
CA ALA A 130 -23.57 -6.38 17.50
C ALA A 130 -22.47 -7.44 17.38
N ARG A 131 -21.60 -7.36 16.37
CA ARG A 131 -20.54 -8.34 16.06
C ARG A 131 -19.15 -7.74 16.18
N PHE A 132 -19.06 -6.45 16.45
CA PHE A 132 -17.83 -5.67 16.37
C PHE A 132 -16.67 -6.26 17.17
N ASP A 133 -16.92 -6.69 18.40
CA ASP A 133 -15.87 -7.26 19.26
C ASP A 133 -15.29 -8.55 18.67
N PHE A 134 -16.12 -9.37 18.03
CA PHE A 134 -15.69 -10.60 17.39
C PHE A 134 -14.88 -10.30 16.11
N GLU A 135 -15.37 -9.40 15.27
CA GLU A 135 -14.69 -8.93 14.05
C GLU A 135 -13.33 -8.31 14.38
N GLN A 136 -13.29 -7.47 15.42
CA GLN A 136 -12.09 -6.81 15.90
C GLN A 136 -11.03 -7.82 16.37
N GLN A 137 -11.43 -8.82 17.16
CA GLN A 137 -10.54 -9.88 17.62
C GLN A 137 -10.02 -10.74 16.48
N ALA A 138 -10.89 -11.12 15.53
CA ALA A 138 -10.51 -11.90 14.36
C ALA A 138 -9.52 -11.12 13.46
N ALA A 139 -9.78 -9.85 13.23
CA ALA A 139 -8.91 -8.96 12.47
C ALA A 139 -7.55 -8.75 13.13
N ALA A 140 -7.51 -8.52 14.44
CA ALA A 140 -6.26 -8.37 15.19
C ALA A 140 -5.43 -9.67 15.18
N SER A 141 -6.10 -10.83 15.30
CA SER A 141 -5.45 -12.16 15.23
C SER A 141 -4.89 -12.41 13.83
N PHE A 142 -5.65 -12.07 12.79
CA PHE A 142 -5.21 -12.18 11.40
C PHE A 142 -3.91 -11.40 11.15
N ILE A 143 -3.84 -10.13 11.56
CA ILE A 143 -2.63 -9.30 11.40
C ILE A 143 -1.41 -9.98 12.02
N LYS A 144 -1.54 -10.54 13.23
CA LYS A 144 -0.46 -11.26 13.90
C LYS A 144 -0.03 -12.53 13.16
N GLN A 145 -0.97 -13.21 12.53
CA GLN A 145 -0.73 -14.47 11.85
C GLN A 145 -0.15 -14.27 10.45
N VAL A 146 -0.60 -13.27 9.70
CA VAL A 146 -0.22 -13.09 8.29
C VAL A 146 1.09 -12.34 8.13
N LEU A 147 1.41 -11.40 9.03
CA LEU A 147 2.62 -10.58 8.90
C LEU A 147 3.86 -11.28 9.41
N LYS A 148 4.89 -11.32 8.58
CA LYS A 148 6.27 -11.66 8.93
C LYS A 148 7.00 -10.42 9.48
N PRO A 149 8.20 -10.56 10.06
CA PRO A 149 8.97 -9.43 10.60
C PRO A 149 9.22 -8.29 9.60
N GLU A 150 9.39 -8.61 8.32
CA GLU A 150 9.62 -7.65 7.24
C GLU A 150 8.35 -7.00 6.68
N ASP A 151 7.17 -7.54 7.02
CA ASP A 151 5.87 -7.03 6.57
C ASP A 151 5.38 -5.91 7.47
N ARG A 152 4.47 -5.11 6.94
CA ARG A 152 3.86 -4.01 7.68
C ARG A 152 2.36 -3.95 7.43
N ALA A 153 1.63 -3.43 8.41
CA ALA A 153 0.22 -3.10 8.22
C ALA A 153 -0.08 -1.66 8.65
N THR A 154 -1.03 -1.06 7.95
CA THR A 154 -1.73 0.17 8.33
C THR A 154 -3.18 -0.18 8.67
N VAL A 155 -3.78 0.57 9.59
CA VAL A 155 -5.14 0.32 10.05
C VAL A 155 -5.98 1.57 9.85
N PHE A 156 -7.14 1.40 9.21
CA PHE A 156 -8.15 2.43 9.02
C PHE A 156 -9.46 2.02 9.68
N ALA A 157 -10.19 2.99 10.20
CA ALA A 157 -11.60 2.82 10.52
C ALA A 157 -12.45 3.48 9.42
N ILE A 158 -13.44 2.75 8.93
CA ILE A 158 -14.46 3.25 8.00
C ILE A 158 -15.56 3.90 8.84
N ASP A 159 -15.60 5.21 8.81
CA ASP A 159 -16.51 6.06 9.57
C ASP A 159 -17.18 7.06 8.60
N THR A 160 -17.83 8.07 9.07
CA THR A 160 -18.37 9.19 8.22
C THR A 160 -17.27 9.81 7.34
N THR A 161 -16.03 9.76 7.79
CA THR A 161 -14.83 10.07 7.02
C THR A 161 -13.77 9.01 7.29
N PRO A 162 -12.85 8.73 6.33
CA PRO A 162 -11.76 7.81 6.54
C PRO A 162 -10.89 8.19 7.74
N ARG A 163 -10.67 7.29 8.69
CA ARG A 163 -9.80 7.54 9.84
C ARG A 163 -8.59 6.62 9.82
N LEU A 164 -7.41 7.19 9.64
CA LEU A 164 -6.16 6.48 9.80
C LEU A 164 -5.89 6.28 11.31
N ILE A 165 -5.98 5.03 11.77
CA ILE A 165 -5.76 4.65 13.18
C ILE A 165 -4.28 4.37 13.43
N GLN A 166 -3.64 3.64 12.50
CA GLN A 166 -2.24 3.26 12.58
C GLN A 166 -1.58 3.41 11.23
N ARG A 167 -0.45 4.10 11.16
CA ARG A 167 0.45 4.10 9.99
C ARG A 167 1.08 2.73 9.82
N LEU A 168 1.73 2.48 8.66
CA LEU A 168 2.47 1.23 8.42
C LEU A 168 3.40 0.90 9.60
N ALA A 169 3.14 -0.23 10.25
CA ALA A 169 3.82 -0.69 11.46
C ALA A 169 3.94 -2.21 11.49
N THR A 170 4.66 -2.73 12.45
CA THR A 170 4.81 -4.18 12.70
C THR A 170 3.49 -4.84 13.09
N ALA A 171 3.44 -6.17 13.04
CA ALA A 171 2.27 -6.96 13.39
C ALA A 171 1.72 -6.62 14.78
N ASP A 172 2.58 -6.49 15.79
CA ASP A 172 2.16 -6.20 17.17
C ASP A 172 1.52 -4.82 17.30
N MET A 173 2.16 -3.78 16.75
CA MET A 173 1.62 -2.42 16.80
C MET A 173 0.29 -2.31 16.05
N ALA A 174 0.22 -2.88 14.85
CA ALA A 174 -1.00 -2.85 14.06
C ALA A 174 -2.14 -3.64 14.73
N SER A 175 -1.86 -4.84 15.23
CA SER A 175 -2.86 -5.64 15.96
C SER A 175 -3.36 -4.95 17.23
N GLN A 176 -2.46 -4.33 18.01
CA GLN A 176 -2.87 -3.54 19.19
C GLN A 176 -3.73 -2.36 18.80
N SER A 177 -3.42 -1.66 17.71
CA SER A 177 -4.20 -0.52 17.25
C SER A 177 -5.61 -0.92 16.80
N VAL A 178 -5.77 -2.11 16.18
CA VAL A 178 -7.09 -2.65 15.86
C VAL A 178 -7.94 -2.74 17.14
N MET A 179 -7.39 -3.22 18.26
CA MET A 179 -8.10 -3.36 19.53
C MET A 179 -8.47 -2.02 20.20
N THR A 180 -7.95 -0.88 19.71
CA THR A 180 -8.34 0.45 20.21
C THR A 180 -9.55 1.04 19.50
N ILE A 181 -9.94 0.48 18.36
CA ILE A 181 -11.08 0.95 17.57
C ILE A 181 -12.36 0.72 18.37
N LYS A 182 -13.25 1.70 18.35
CA LYS A 182 -14.57 1.59 18.98
C LYS A 182 -15.65 1.75 17.92
N PRO A 183 -16.74 0.98 18.00
CA PRO A 183 -17.86 1.16 17.10
C PRO A 183 -18.49 2.54 17.30
N SER A 184 -19.06 3.06 16.24
CA SER A 184 -19.81 4.31 16.22
C SER A 184 -21.19 4.08 15.56
N ASN A 185 -22.17 4.91 15.88
CA ASN A 185 -23.46 4.87 15.19
C ASN A 185 -23.48 5.87 14.00
N SER A 186 -22.32 6.07 13.36
CA SER A 186 -22.15 7.03 12.28
C SER A 186 -22.49 6.41 10.92
N TYR A 187 -22.54 7.27 9.91
CA TYR A 187 -22.63 6.86 8.52
C TYR A 187 -21.30 6.28 8.03
N THR A 188 -21.35 5.50 6.96
CA THR A 188 -20.22 4.79 6.38
C THR A 188 -19.76 5.51 5.11
N ALA A 189 -18.52 6.01 5.08
CA ALA A 189 -17.86 6.51 3.88
C ALA A 189 -16.98 5.40 3.27
N PHE A 190 -17.62 4.38 2.70
CA PHE A 190 -16.94 3.18 2.20
C PHE A 190 -15.94 3.51 1.09
N PHE A 191 -16.40 4.13 0.00
CA PHE A 191 -15.54 4.43 -1.15
C PHE A 191 -14.40 5.37 -0.79
N ASP A 192 -14.65 6.40 0.01
CA ASP A 192 -13.61 7.35 0.43
C ASP A 192 -12.55 6.68 1.32
N SER A 193 -12.95 5.70 2.14
CA SER A 193 -12.03 4.93 2.96
C SER A 193 -11.14 4.02 2.10
N VAL A 194 -11.69 3.34 1.10
CA VAL A 194 -10.92 2.53 0.16
C VAL A 194 -9.96 3.40 -0.66
N LEU A 195 -10.42 4.56 -1.17
CA LEU A 195 -9.59 5.53 -1.88
C LEU A 195 -8.43 6.02 -1.02
N SER A 196 -8.71 6.38 0.25
CA SER A 196 -7.69 6.86 1.19
C SER A 196 -6.65 5.79 1.50
N ALA A 197 -7.06 4.55 1.68
CA ALA A 197 -6.15 3.43 1.94
C ALA A 197 -5.29 3.11 0.72
N ALA A 198 -5.88 3.08 -0.49
CA ALA A 198 -5.14 2.84 -1.73
C ALA A 198 -4.09 3.94 -1.98
N LYS A 199 -4.48 5.21 -1.82
CA LYS A 199 -3.57 6.35 -1.91
C LYS A 199 -2.46 6.27 -0.86
N TYR A 200 -2.79 5.97 0.39
CA TYR A 200 -1.81 5.84 1.46
C TYR A 200 -0.79 4.73 1.16
N LEU A 201 -1.22 3.56 0.68
CA LEU A 201 -0.32 2.49 0.28
C LEU A 201 0.55 2.90 -0.90
N ASP A 202 0.00 3.61 -1.90
CA ASP A 202 0.80 4.07 -3.05
C ASP A 202 1.90 5.06 -2.65
N GLU A 203 1.60 5.98 -1.74
CA GLU A 203 2.53 7.00 -1.26
C GLU A 203 3.54 6.49 -0.21
N SER A 204 3.14 5.50 0.62
CA SER A 204 3.92 5.07 1.79
C SER A 204 4.67 3.75 1.60
N SER A 205 4.28 2.93 0.63
CA SER A 205 4.96 1.67 0.32
C SER A 205 6.18 1.93 -0.55
N THR A 206 7.31 1.35 -0.15
CA THR A 206 8.52 1.37 -0.98
C THR A 206 8.39 0.43 -2.17
N SER A 207 9.14 0.68 -3.23
CA SER A 207 9.20 -0.19 -4.40
C SER A 207 9.55 -1.64 -4.03
N GLY A 208 9.01 -2.59 -4.76
CA GLY A 208 9.27 -4.01 -4.55
C GLY A 208 8.45 -4.67 -3.44
N ARG A 209 7.49 -3.98 -2.83
CA ARG A 209 6.56 -4.52 -1.83
C ARG A 209 5.20 -4.77 -2.45
N ARG A 210 4.52 -5.85 -2.04
CA ARG A 210 3.15 -6.15 -2.47
C ARG A 210 2.17 -5.39 -1.58
N ARG A 211 1.21 -4.73 -2.20
CA ARG A 211 0.19 -3.92 -1.53
C ARG A 211 -1.12 -4.67 -1.51
N ILE A 212 -1.71 -4.79 -0.33
CA ILE A 212 -2.95 -5.54 -0.12
C ILE A 212 -3.90 -4.69 0.72
N ALA A 213 -5.15 -4.61 0.34
CA ALA A 213 -6.21 -4.06 1.16
C ALA A 213 -7.17 -5.16 1.58
N ILE A 214 -7.51 -5.21 2.86
CA ILE A 214 -8.48 -6.15 3.43
C ILE A 214 -9.54 -5.34 4.15
N ILE A 215 -10.77 -5.46 3.70
CA ILE A 215 -11.89 -4.67 4.16
C ILE A 215 -12.89 -5.57 4.88
N ILE A 216 -13.31 -5.15 6.07
CA ILE A 216 -14.39 -5.75 6.85
C ILE A 216 -15.51 -4.72 6.88
N SER A 217 -16.52 -4.88 6.04
CA SER A 217 -17.67 -3.96 5.89
C SER A 217 -18.79 -4.64 5.11
N ASP A 218 -20.03 -4.21 5.29
CA ASP A 218 -21.13 -4.59 4.41
C ASP A 218 -21.12 -3.86 3.06
N GLY A 219 -20.15 -2.95 2.86
CA GLY A 219 -19.91 -2.26 1.60
C GLY A 219 -20.90 -1.14 1.30
N ASP A 220 -21.80 -0.82 2.23
CA ASP A 220 -22.79 0.22 2.03
C ASP A 220 -22.21 1.61 2.27
N ASP A 221 -22.30 2.51 1.29
CA ASP A 221 -21.81 3.90 1.40
C ASP A 221 -22.96 4.84 1.78
N THR A 222 -23.26 4.85 3.08
CA THR A 222 -24.38 5.67 3.61
C THR A 222 -24.06 7.15 3.69
N ALA A 223 -22.78 7.53 3.81
CA ALA A 223 -22.36 8.93 3.87
C ALA A 223 -22.64 9.64 2.55
N ARG A 224 -22.38 8.99 1.41
CA ARG A 224 -22.65 9.55 0.08
C ARG A 224 -24.13 9.63 -0.26
N ILE A 225 -24.94 8.68 0.20
CA ILE A 225 -26.38 8.70 -0.04
C ILE A 225 -27.04 9.89 0.66
N LEU A 226 -26.51 10.27 1.80
CA LEU A 226 -27.07 11.33 2.64
C LEU A 226 -26.43 12.69 2.39
N ASP A 227 -25.43 12.79 1.54
CA ASP A 227 -24.59 13.99 1.26
C ASP A 227 -24.82 15.19 2.21
N ILE A 228 -24.44 14.98 3.49
CA ILE A 228 -24.68 15.94 4.57
C ILE A 228 -23.87 17.23 4.32
N SER A 229 -22.85 17.16 3.47
CA SER A 229 -21.96 18.28 3.15
C SER A 229 -22.65 19.37 2.31
N THR A 230 -23.74 19.03 1.62
CA THR A 230 -24.50 19.97 0.78
C THR A 230 -25.67 20.62 1.49
N LEU A 231 -25.99 20.22 2.73
CA LEU A 231 -27.08 20.77 3.50
C LEU A 231 -26.76 22.19 4.01
N LYS A 232 -27.49 23.17 3.54
CA LYS A 232 -27.48 24.49 4.15
C LYS A 232 -28.24 24.47 5.47
N PRO A 233 -27.81 25.25 6.49
CA PRO A 233 -28.57 25.39 7.74
C PRO A 233 -30.02 25.84 7.45
N GLY A 234 -30.98 24.96 7.80
CA GLY A 234 -32.42 25.23 7.60
C GLY A 234 -33.07 24.56 6.38
N GLU A 235 -32.30 23.92 5.49
CA GLU A 235 -32.85 23.07 4.44
C GLU A 235 -33.07 21.65 5.01
N GLY A 236 -34.28 21.12 4.87
CA GLY A 236 -34.57 19.73 5.22
C GLY A 236 -33.81 18.79 4.30
N LEU A 237 -33.52 17.57 4.79
CA LEU A 237 -32.82 16.52 4.06
C LEU A 237 -33.59 16.23 2.75
N GLN A 238 -33.17 16.82 1.64
CA GLN A 238 -33.65 16.44 0.32
C GLN A 238 -32.75 15.27 -0.17
N LEU A 239 -33.27 14.05 -0.04
CA LEU A 239 -32.64 12.92 -0.67
C LEU A 239 -32.64 13.14 -2.18
N ALA A 240 -31.48 12.99 -2.82
CA ALA A 240 -31.37 12.95 -4.27
C ALA A 240 -32.30 11.87 -4.84
N SER A 241 -32.77 12.02 -6.08
CA SER A 241 -33.59 10.98 -6.71
C SER A 241 -32.85 9.62 -6.69
N VAL A 242 -33.59 8.54 -6.73
CA VAL A 242 -33.03 7.17 -6.75
C VAL A 242 -32.02 7.02 -7.89
N GLU A 243 -32.34 7.61 -9.06
CA GLU A 243 -31.47 7.58 -10.24
C GLU A 243 -30.18 8.36 -10.01
N ALA A 244 -30.26 9.54 -9.39
CA ALA A 244 -29.08 10.35 -9.06
C ALA A 244 -28.17 9.64 -8.06
N GLN A 245 -28.75 9.03 -7.02
CA GLN A 245 -28.01 8.21 -6.07
C GLN A 245 -27.32 7.01 -6.75
N GLN A 246 -28.00 6.32 -7.67
CA GLN A 246 -27.44 5.19 -8.41
C GLN A 246 -26.25 5.64 -9.28
N GLN A 247 -26.40 6.74 -10.01
CA GLN A 247 -25.33 7.28 -10.85
C GLN A 247 -24.10 7.69 -10.01
N MET A 248 -24.33 8.31 -8.85
CA MET A 248 -23.27 8.71 -7.94
C MET A 248 -22.50 7.49 -7.41
N LEU A 249 -23.20 6.46 -6.95
CA LEU A 249 -22.59 5.23 -6.46
C LEU A 249 -21.80 4.50 -7.55
N GLN A 250 -22.33 4.43 -8.78
CA GLN A 250 -21.62 3.83 -9.92
C GLN A 250 -20.32 4.58 -10.27
N ARG A 251 -20.37 5.93 -10.26
CA ARG A 251 -19.17 6.76 -10.48
C ARG A 251 -18.13 6.53 -9.39
N SER A 252 -18.55 6.52 -8.13
CA SER A 252 -17.67 6.29 -6.97
C SER A 252 -17.04 4.90 -7.01
N GLN A 253 -17.80 3.87 -7.37
CA GLN A 253 -17.28 2.53 -7.55
C GLN A 253 -16.22 2.48 -8.66
N ALA A 254 -16.49 3.05 -9.83
CA ALA A 254 -15.55 3.07 -10.95
C ALA A 254 -14.28 3.90 -10.64
N GLU A 255 -14.40 4.96 -9.87
CA GLU A 255 -13.28 5.76 -9.40
C GLU A 255 -12.41 4.98 -8.41
N THR A 256 -13.05 4.31 -7.46
CA THR A 256 -12.38 3.48 -6.45
C THR A 256 -11.65 2.30 -7.11
N GLU A 257 -12.30 1.58 -8.04
CA GLU A 257 -11.68 0.50 -8.80
C GLU A 257 -10.41 0.98 -9.52
N ARG A 258 -10.51 2.12 -10.24
CA ARG A 258 -9.35 2.72 -10.93
C ARG A 258 -8.23 3.12 -9.96
N ALA A 259 -8.56 3.69 -8.81
CA ALA A 259 -7.56 4.10 -7.83
C ALA A 259 -6.82 2.90 -7.24
N VAL A 260 -7.54 1.84 -6.88
CA VAL A 260 -6.96 0.60 -6.34
C VAL A 260 -6.07 -0.07 -7.38
N GLN A 261 -6.49 -0.11 -8.65
CA GLN A 261 -5.69 -0.63 -9.77
C GLN A 261 -4.42 0.19 -10.03
N ARG A 262 -4.49 1.54 -10.01
CA ARG A 262 -3.33 2.42 -10.17
C ARG A 262 -2.34 2.28 -9.03
N ALA A 263 -2.82 2.10 -7.82
CA ALA A 263 -2.01 1.84 -6.65
C ALA A 263 -1.44 0.41 -6.61
N GLU A 264 -1.81 -0.45 -7.58
CA GLU A 264 -1.42 -1.88 -7.64
C GLU A 264 -1.74 -2.63 -6.35
N VAL A 265 -2.90 -2.33 -5.75
CA VAL A 265 -3.39 -2.94 -4.52
C VAL A 265 -4.27 -4.14 -4.85
N THR A 266 -3.98 -5.31 -4.29
CA THR A 266 -4.90 -6.46 -4.32
C THR A 266 -5.95 -6.28 -3.23
N PHE A 267 -7.21 -6.29 -3.61
CA PHE A 267 -8.33 -5.97 -2.72
C PHE A 267 -9.09 -7.23 -2.31
N TYR A 268 -9.18 -7.46 -1.00
CA TYR A 268 -10.00 -8.50 -0.39
C TYR A 268 -11.12 -7.85 0.42
N SER A 269 -12.33 -8.36 0.30
CA SER A 269 -13.47 -7.90 1.11
C SER A 269 -14.11 -9.03 1.89
N ILE A 270 -14.55 -8.71 3.10
CA ILE A 270 -15.31 -9.59 3.96
C ILE A 270 -16.57 -8.82 4.37
N ASN A 271 -17.76 -9.32 3.95
CA ASN A 271 -19.02 -8.77 4.38
C ASN A 271 -19.54 -9.59 5.57
N PRO A 272 -19.38 -9.09 6.83
CA PRO A 272 -19.74 -9.86 8.02
C PRO A 272 -21.25 -9.95 8.23
N SER A 273 -22.07 -9.17 7.51
CA SER A 273 -23.53 -9.16 7.66
C SER A 273 -24.19 -10.47 7.21
N GLY A 274 -23.42 -11.34 6.56
CA GLY A 274 -23.88 -12.64 6.08
C GLY A 274 -24.75 -12.54 4.83
N GLN A 275 -25.14 -13.71 4.29
CA GLN A 275 -26.14 -13.77 3.24
C GLN A 275 -27.51 -13.43 3.82
N THR A 276 -27.96 -12.22 3.59
CA THR A 276 -29.30 -11.82 4.02
C THR A 276 -30.33 -12.46 3.09
N LEU A 277 -31.18 -13.33 3.60
CA LEU A 277 -32.30 -13.94 2.85
C LEU A 277 -33.29 -12.92 2.26
N ARG A 278 -33.17 -11.65 2.67
CA ARG A 278 -33.93 -10.50 2.18
C ARG A 278 -32.96 -9.42 1.70
N LEU A 279 -32.22 -9.73 0.64
CA LEU A 279 -31.41 -8.71 -0.04
C LEU A 279 -32.34 -7.61 -0.56
N ASN A 280 -32.24 -6.42 0.02
CA ASN A 280 -32.77 -5.25 -0.65
C ASN A 280 -31.80 -4.86 -1.80
N ALA A 281 -32.28 -4.10 -2.77
CA ALA A 281 -31.48 -3.70 -3.93
C ALA A 281 -30.18 -2.96 -3.56
N ARG A 282 -30.14 -2.35 -2.39
CA ARG A 282 -28.99 -1.59 -1.86
C ARG A 282 -27.87 -2.55 -1.39
N THR A 283 -28.20 -3.51 -0.54
CA THR A 283 -27.24 -4.52 -0.05
C THR A 283 -26.65 -5.33 -1.20
N ALA A 284 -27.52 -5.82 -2.12
CA ALA A 284 -27.04 -6.54 -3.31
C ALA A 284 -26.07 -5.73 -4.16
N ARG A 285 -26.31 -4.42 -4.29
CA ARG A 285 -25.41 -3.52 -5.03
C ARG A 285 -24.09 -3.31 -4.32
N ALA A 286 -24.08 -3.15 -2.99
CA ALA A 286 -22.87 -3.06 -2.19
C ALA A 286 -22.00 -4.32 -2.31
N GLU A 287 -22.61 -5.50 -2.21
CA GLU A 287 -21.93 -6.78 -2.41
C GLU A 287 -21.31 -6.90 -3.80
N LEU A 288 -22.08 -6.61 -4.86
CA LEU A 288 -21.57 -6.60 -6.24
C LEU A 288 -20.43 -5.60 -6.42
N GLY A 289 -20.49 -4.44 -5.77
CA GLY A 289 -19.43 -3.45 -5.79
C GLY A 289 -18.12 -3.96 -5.21
N MET A 290 -18.18 -4.59 -4.04
CA MET A 290 -17.02 -5.21 -3.40
C MET A 290 -16.46 -6.36 -4.22
N GLU A 291 -17.33 -7.23 -4.74
CA GLU A 291 -16.94 -8.35 -5.60
C GLU A 291 -16.22 -7.84 -6.87
N ARG A 292 -16.75 -6.79 -7.49
CA ARG A 292 -16.16 -6.20 -8.69
C ARG A 292 -14.75 -5.65 -8.44
N ILE A 293 -14.55 -4.86 -7.38
CA ILE A 293 -13.21 -4.32 -7.02
C ILE A 293 -12.25 -5.47 -6.71
N SER A 294 -12.71 -6.50 -5.98
CA SER A 294 -11.90 -7.67 -5.66
C SER A 294 -11.47 -8.42 -6.93
N ALA A 295 -12.40 -8.70 -7.83
CA ALA A 295 -12.11 -9.40 -9.09
C ALA A 295 -11.14 -8.61 -9.98
N ALA A 296 -11.39 -7.31 -10.16
CA ALA A 296 -10.56 -6.43 -10.97
C ALA A 296 -9.08 -6.37 -10.52
N THR A 297 -8.82 -6.63 -9.24
CA THR A 297 -7.49 -6.56 -8.62
C THR A 297 -6.85 -7.91 -8.30
N GLY A 298 -7.54 -9.02 -8.62
CA GLY A 298 -7.07 -10.39 -8.39
C GLY A 298 -7.27 -10.89 -6.96
N GLY A 299 -8.00 -10.15 -6.13
CA GLY A 299 -8.40 -10.57 -4.79
C GLY A 299 -9.72 -11.34 -4.77
N ALA A 300 -10.40 -11.41 -3.64
CA ALA A 300 -11.66 -12.13 -3.45
C ALA A 300 -12.60 -11.42 -2.48
N SER A 301 -13.90 -11.64 -2.67
CA SER A 301 -14.96 -11.23 -1.74
C SER A 301 -15.50 -12.45 -0.99
N PHE A 302 -15.74 -12.29 0.32
CA PHE A 302 -16.24 -13.34 1.20
C PHE A 302 -17.47 -12.85 1.95
N ILE A 303 -18.47 -13.71 2.05
CA ILE A 303 -19.71 -13.46 2.79
C ILE A 303 -19.91 -14.63 3.73
N PRO A 304 -19.43 -14.55 4.99
CA PRO A 304 -19.64 -15.61 5.98
C PRO A 304 -21.14 -15.77 6.28
N SER A 305 -21.59 -16.99 6.42
CA SER A 305 -22.98 -17.29 6.83
C SER A 305 -23.16 -17.17 8.34
N ARG A 306 -22.05 -17.29 9.08
CA ARG A 306 -22.00 -17.25 10.56
C ARG A 306 -20.70 -16.58 11.00
N ASP A 307 -20.73 -16.02 12.20
CA ASP A 307 -19.56 -15.30 12.75
C ASP A 307 -18.33 -16.22 12.91
N GLU A 308 -18.53 -17.50 13.22
CA GLU A 308 -17.45 -18.48 13.39
C GLU A 308 -16.66 -18.73 12.08
N GLU A 309 -17.21 -18.35 10.93
CA GLU A 309 -16.53 -18.48 9.63
C GLU A 309 -15.51 -17.37 9.38
N LEU A 310 -15.50 -16.28 10.15
CA LEU A 310 -14.55 -15.16 9.97
C LEU A 310 -13.08 -15.60 10.13
N ALA A 311 -12.77 -16.35 11.20
CA ALA A 311 -11.41 -16.83 11.42
C ALA A 311 -10.94 -17.81 10.31
N PRO A 312 -11.72 -18.79 9.85
CA PRO A 312 -11.44 -19.59 8.67
C PRO A 312 -11.23 -18.74 7.39
N ILE A 313 -12.03 -17.71 7.17
CA ILE A 313 -11.87 -16.80 6.00
C ILE A 313 -10.55 -16.06 6.08
N PHE A 314 -10.19 -15.49 7.23
CA PHE A 314 -8.90 -14.85 7.43
C PHE A 314 -7.73 -15.81 7.19
N ASN A 315 -7.81 -17.04 7.69
CA ASN A 315 -6.81 -18.07 7.45
C ASN A 315 -6.67 -18.40 5.96
N ARG A 316 -7.80 -18.46 5.24
CA ARG A 316 -7.81 -18.67 3.79
C ARG A 316 -7.15 -17.50 3.06
N ILE A 317 -7.47 -16.25 3.41
CA ILE A 317 -6.84 -15.05 2.84
C ILE A 317 -5.33 -15.06 3.10
N ALA A 318 -4.91 -15.33 4.34
CA ALA A 318 -3.49 -15.42 4.71
C ALA A 318 -2.75 -16.48 3.88
N SER A 319 -3.32 -17.69 3.79
CA SER A 319 -2.76 -18.79 2.99
C SER A 319 -2.68 -18.42 1.51
N GLU A 320 -3.72 -17.81 0.97
CA GLU A 320 -3.75 -17.40 -0.43
C GLU A 320 -2.69 -16.35 -0.74
N ILE A 321 -2.58 -15.29 0.08
CA ILE A 321 -1.58 -14.23 -0.08
C ILE A 321 -0.16 -14.82 -0.12
N ARG A 322 0.13 -15.83 0.72
CA ARG A 322 1.45 -16.46 0.81
C ARG A 322 1.71 -17.51 -0.27
N SER A 323 0.68 -18.02 -0.92
CA SER A 323 0.77 -19.05 -1.95
C SER A 323 0.60 -18.53 -3.39
N GLN A 324 0.47 -17.20 -3.58
CA GLN A 324 0.37 -16.61 -4.92
C GLN A 324 1.62 -16.87 -5.75
N TYR A 325 1.45 -17.10 -7.04
CA TYR A 325 2.54 -17.05 -7.99
C TYR A 325 2.78 -15.62 -8.43
N LEU A 326 4.05 -15.19 -8.51
CA LEU A 326 4.40 -13.85 -9.00
C LEU A 326 4.93 -13.97 -10.43
N LEU A 327 4.02 -13.92 -11.40
CA LEU A 327 4.41 -13.93 -12.80
C LEU A 327 5.01 -12.57 -13.18
N GLN A 328 6.18 -12.60 -13.82
CA GLN A 328 6.90 -11.40 -14.25
C GLN A 328 7.12 -11.45 -15.75
N TYR A 329 6.79 -10.38 -16.44
CA TYR A 329 7.03 -10.27 -17.87
C TYR A 329 7.41 -8.84 -18.26
N TYR A 330 8.12 -8.69 -19.36
CA TYR A 330 8.40 -7.40 -19.96
C TYR A 330 7.33 -7.13 -21.02
N SER A 331 6.53 -6.08 -20.80
CA SER A 331 5.48 -5.74 -21.76
C SER A 331 6.09 -5.41 -23.12
N ASN A 332 5.58 -6.11 -24.17
CA ASN A 332 5.93 -5.83 -25.57
C ASN A 332 5.07 -4.72 -26.20
N ASN A 333 4.16 -4.11 -25.43
CA ASN A 333 3.43 -2.92 -25.83
C ASN A 333 4.38 -1.70 -25.81
N GLN A 334 4.33 -0.91 -26.88
CA GLN A 334 5.20 0.27 -27.00
C GLN A 334 4.95 1.25 -25.82
N ALA A 335 6.04 1.71 -25.22
CA ALA A 335 6.02 2.78 -24.23
C ALA A 335 5.43 4.05 -24.88
N GLY A 336 4.35 4.58 -24.30
CA GLY A 336 3.71 5.83 -24.77
C GLY A 336 2.23 5.93 -24.47
N SER A 337 1.52 4.82 -24.33
CA SER A 337 0.12 4.83 -23.88
C SER A 337 0.05 4.61 -22.36
N LEU A 338 -0.31 5.66 -21.62
CA LEU A 338 -0.61 5.59 -20.17
C LEU A 338 -2.02 5.04 -19.91
N GLY A 339 -2.69 4.52 -20.97
CA GLY A 339 -4.00 3.90 -20.86
C GLY A 339 -3.99 2.61 -20.06
N TYR A 340 -5.17 2.20 -19.61
CA TYR A 340 -5.35 0.91 -18.96
C TYR A 340 -5.03 -0.22 -19.94
N ARG A 341 -4.26 -1.23 -19.47
CA ARG A 341 -3.89 -2.42 -20.21
C ARG A 341 -4.52 -3.63 -19.57
N HIS A 342 -5.27 -4.37 -20.36
CA HIS A 342 -5.94 -5.59 -19.90
C HIS A 342 -4.95 -6.74 -19.80
N ILE A 343 -5.03 -7.50 -18.70
CA ILE A 343 -4.26 -8.72 -18.48
C ILE A 343 -5.22 -9.91 -18.39
N LYS A 344 -4.84 -11.01 -19.05
CA LYS A 344 -5.49 -12.29 -18.90
C LYS A 344 -4.44 -13.35 -18.58
N VAL A 345 -4.62 -14.03 -17.44
CA VAL A 345 -3.78 -15.15 -17.04
C VAL A 345 -4.60 -16.44 -17.09
N THR A 346 -4.03 -17.48 -17.68
CA THR A 346 -4.64 -18.80 -17.75
C THR A 346 -3.62 -19.88 -17.43
N SER A 347 -4.11 -21.08 -17.07
CA SER A 347 -3.31 -22.30 -16.93
C SER A 347 -3.88 -23.39 -17.84
N PRO A 348 -3.50 -23.42 -19.12
CA PRO A 348 -4.10 -24.32 -20.10
C PRO A 348 -3.85 -25.81 -19.82
N ALA A 349 -2.74 -26.13 -19.15
CA ALA A 349 -2.41 -27.51 -18.75
C ALA A 349 -3.30 -28.03 -17.61
N HIS A 350 -3.97 -27.11 -16.88
CA HIS A 350 -4.78 -27.41 -15.69
C HIS A 350 -6.13 -26.70 -15.75
N PRO A 351 -7.01 -27.06 -16.69
CA PRO A 351 -8.29 -26.37 -16.91
C PRO A 351 -9.27 -26.53 -15.72
N GLU A 352 -9.05 -27.50 -14.85
CA GLU A 352 -9.83 -27.77 -13.63
C GLU A 352 -9.53 -26.76 -12.52
N LEU A 353 -8.40 -26.05 -12.60
CA LEU A 353 -7.99 -25.09 -11.58
C LEU A 353 -8.60 -23.71 -11.84
N ARG A 354 -8.87 -23.02 -10.76
CA ARG A 354 -9.33 -21.63 -10.81
C ARG A 354 -8.12 -20.70 -10.72
N VAL A 355 -7.88 -19.96 -11.79
CA VAL A 355 -6.81 -18.97 -11.87
C VAL A 355 -7.40 -17.58 -11.67
N ARG A 356 -6.87 -16.81 -10.73
CA ARG A 356 -7.31 -15.46 -10.44
C ARG A 356 -6.11 -14.51 -10.41
N ALA A 357 -6.19 -13.44 -11.18
CA ALA A 357 -5.18 -12.39 -11.28
C ALA A 357 -5.88 -11.05 -11.51
N ARG A 358 -5.15 -9.95 -11.38
CA ARG A 358 -5.69 -8.64 -11.75
C ARG A 358 -6.10 -8.59 -13.21
N GLU A 359 -7.22 -7.93 -13.52
CA GLU A 359 -7.74 -7.80 -14.89
C GLU A 359 -6.91 -6.85 -15.76
N GLY A 360 -6.01 -6.09 -15.18
CA GLY A 360 -5.16 -5.16 -15.89
C GLY A 360 -4.41 -4.20 -14.95
N TYR A 361 -3.79 -3.19 -15.54
CA TYR A 361 -3.01 -2.18 -14.82
C TYR A 361 -2.87 -0.88 -15.62
N TYR A 362 -2.48 0.17 -14.93
CA TYR A 362 -2.06 1.43 -15.53
C TYR A 362 -0.53 1.50 -15.56
N PRO A 363 0.11 1.61 -16.73
CA PRO A 363 1.56 1.80 -16.80
C PRO A 363 1.98 3.04 -16.03
N LYS A 364 3.05 2.95 -15.24
CA LYS A 364 3.63 4.14 -14.59
C LYS A 364 4.39 4.93 -15.64
N GLY A 365 4.08 6.21 -15.78
CA GLY A 365 4.87 7.13 -16.60
C GLY A 365 6.28 7.26 -16.02
N ASN A 366 7.27 7.38 -16.88
CA ASN A 366 8.68 7.62 -16.51
C ASN A 366 8.87 9.05 -16.02
#